data_d1bfafc25b893a8ea8690cedca0f90d5
#
_entry.id   d1bfafc25b893a8ea8690cedca0f90d5
#
_cell.length_a   1.000
_cell.length_b   1.000
_cell.length_c   1.000
_cell.angle_alpha   90.00
_cell.angle_beta   90.00
_cell.angle_gamma   90.00
#
_symmetry.space_group_name_H-M   'P 1'
#
loop_
_entity.id
_entity.type
_entity.pdbx_description
1 polymer ?
#
loop_
_entity_poly.entity_id
_entity_poly.type
_entity_poly.pdbx_seq_one_letter_code
_entity_poly.pdbx_strand_id
1 'polypeptide(L)'
;SYIGISSNFGKPQDRLENEVDTAKHWIDVAAFMGIPLVRVFAAWIPEGDTEEAVWARMIPCLQEVASYGQEKGVVVGLHNHNHGCVTRTGKDVKRIISEVDNPYFSHILDTGQYVGSPGASGQRGKEDPALNFYGSIEETAPQAVHVRCKIYRIQNGVEEWLDYPRIFEILKGVHFNGW
;
A
#
# COMPACT_ATOMS: atom_id res chain seq x y z
N SER A 1 3.47 8.59 -13.01
CA SER A 1 3.34 7.17 -13.42
C SER A 1 4.10 6.25 -12.48
N TYR A 2 3.68 5.00 -12.35
CA TYR A 2 4.39 3.97 -11.59
C TYR A 2 4.27 2.61 -12.27
N ILE A 3 5.21 1.69 -11.95
CA ILE A 3 5.09 0.28 -12.30
C ILE A 3 4.45 -0.46 -11.11
N GLY A 4 3.39 -1.23 -11.35
CA GLY A 4 2.74 -2.03 -10.33
C GLY A 4 3.10 -3.49 -10.43
N ILE A 5 3.68 -4.07 -9.38
CA ILE A 5 3.97 -5.49 -9.30
C ILE A 5 3.09 -6.20 -8.26
N SER A 6 2.85 -7.49 -8.48
CA SER A 6 2.13 -8.35 -7.54
C SER A 6 3.11 -9.11 -6.66
N SER A 7 3.77 -8.40 -5.73
CA SER A 7 4.70 -8.99 -4.77
C SER A 7 3.96 -9.60 -3.57
N ASN A 8 4.57 -10.60 -2.94
CA ASN A 8 4.10 -11.19 -1.69
C ASN A 8 5.29 -11.68 -0.85
N PHE A 9 5.80 -10.84 0.03
CA PHE A 9 6.90 -11.15 0.94
C PHE A 9 6.49 -11.98 2.17
N GLY A 10 5.23 -12.48 2.19
CA GLY A 10 4.74 -13.44 3.17
C GLY A 10 4.94 -14.91 2.77
N LYS A 11 5.47 -15.18 1.58
CA LYS A 11 5.73 -16.53 1.10
C LYS A 11 6.70 -17.30 2.00
N PRO A 12 6.73 -18.65 1.94
CA PRO A 12 7.75 -19.44 2.60
C PRO A 12 9.18 -19.00 2.24
N GLN A 13 10.13 -19.18 3.17
CA GLN A 13 11.49 -18.65 3.08
C GLN A 13 12.21 -19.01 1.77
N ASP A 14 12.02 -20.21 1.26
CA ASP A 14 12.61 -20.71 0.01
C ASP A 14 12.13 -19.99 -1.27
N ARG A 15 11.10 -19.16 -1.15
CA ARG A 15 10.52 -18.38 -2.27
C ARG A 15 10.72 -16.88 -2.16
N LEU A 16 11.27 -16.39 -1.05
CA LEU A 16 11.43 -14.97 -0.79
C LEU A 16 12.49 -14.32 -1.68
N GLU A 17 13.61 -15.02 -1.94
CA GLU A 17 14.66 -14.55 -2.83
C GLU A 17 14.10 -14.19 -4.21
N ASN A 18 13.26 -15.05 -4.78
CA ASN A 18 12.62 -14.78 -6.07
C ASN A 18 11.66 -13.58 -6.04
N GLU A 19 10.98 -13.32 -4.91
CA GLU A 19 10.12 -12.13 -4.76
C GLU A 19 10.96 -10.85 -4.72
N VAL A 20 12.07 -10.87 -3.98
CA VAL A 20 13.03 -9.76 -3.89
C VAL A 20 13.66 -9.50 -5.24
N ASP A 21 14.15 -10.53 -5.93
CA ASP A 21 14.76 -10.40 -7.27
C ASP A 21 13.77 -9.87 -8.30
N THR A 22 12.52 -10.33 -8.24
CA THR A 22 11.45 -9.80 -9.09
C THR A 22 11.23 -8.32 -8.83
N ALA A 23 11.19 -7.89 -7.57
CA ALA A 23 11.04 -6.48 -7.23
C ALA A 23 12.22 -5.64 -7.71
N LYS A 24 13.46 -6.10 -7.52
CA LYS A 24 14.68 -5.46 -8.01
C LYS A 24 14.71 -5.33 -9.53
N HIS A 25 14.31 -6.40 -10.25
CA HIS A 25 14.20 -6.34 -11.71
C HIS A 25 13.27 -5.22 -12.18
N TRP A 26 12.09 -5.07 -11.56
CA TRP A 26 11.16 -4.01 -11.93
C TRP A 26 11.61 -2.61 -11.49
N ILE A 27 12.43 -2.51 -10.45
CA ILE A 27 13.12 -1.27 -10.09
C ILE A 27 14.14 -0.88 -11.16
N ASP A 28 14.92 -1.84 -11.70
CA ASP A 28 15.84 -1.58 -12.82
C ASP A 28 15.08 -1.12 -14.08
N VAL A 29 13.97 -1.76 -14.40
CA VAL A 29 13.10 -1.35 -15.52
C VAL A 29 12.56 0.06 -15.30
N ALA A 30 12.11 0.38 -14.09
CA ALA A 30 11.62 1.71 -13.74
C ALA A 30 12.72 2.78 -13.89
N ALA A 31 13.92 2.51 -13.36
CA ALA A 31 15.07 3.39 -13.50
C ALA A 31 15.44 3.62 -14.97
N PHE A 32 15.50 2.55 -15.78
CA PHE A 32 15.79 2.62 -17.22
C PHE A 32 14.75 3.47 -17.97
N MET A 33 13.46 3.35 -17.59
CA MET A 33 12.36 4.08 -18.24
C MET A 33 12.15 5.49 -17.66
N GLY A 34 12.90 5.92 -16.63
CA GLY A 34 12.69 7.19 -15.94
C GLY A 34 11.38 7.23 -15.14
N ILE A 35 10.87 6.09 -14.70
CA ILE A 35 9.65 5.97 -13.87
C ILE A 35 10.06 6.06 -12.39
N PRO A 36 9.57 7.04 -11.62
CA PRO A 36 10.10 7.32 -10.29
C PRO A 36 9.60 6.39 -9.18
N LEU A 37 8.64 5.48 -9.47
CA LEU A 37 7.90 4.75 -8.44
C LEU A 37 7.58 3.32 -8.89
N VAL A 38 7.90 2.35 -8.03
CA VAL A 38 7.44 0.95 -8.16
C VAL A 38 6.51 0.62 -7.00
N ARG A 39 5.29 0.17 -7.31
CA ARG A 39 4.31 -0.25 -6.32
C ARG A 39 4.51 -1.71 -5.93
N VAL A 40 4.57 -1.98 -4.62
CA VAL A 40 4.62 -3.32 -4.04
C VAL A 40 3.42 -3.57 -3.12
N PHE A 41 3.01 -4.83 -2.98
CA PHE A 41 2.25 -5.30 -1.83
C PHE A 41 3.21 -5.87 -0.78
N ALA A 42 2.82 -5.84 0.50
CA ALA A 42 3.63 -6.38 1.57
C ALA A 42 3.55 -7.91 1.64
N ALA A 43 2.46 -8.42 2.20
CA ALA A 43 2.30 -9.86 2.39
C ALA A 43 0.83 -10.26 2.56
N TRP A 44 0.55 -11.52 2.22
CA TRP A 44 -0.62 -12.28 2.67
C TRP A 44 -0.13 -13.35 3.64
N ILE A 45 -0.95 -13.66 4.64
CA ILE A 45 -0.64 -14.71 5.62
C ILE A 45 -1.01 -16.06 5.00
N PRO A 46 -0.03 -16.97 4.74
CA PRO A 46 -0.34 -18.30 4.23
C PRO A 46 -1.14 -19.13 5.25
N GLU A 47 -1.91 -20.10 4.76
CA GLU A 47 -2.62 -21.03 5.63
C GLU A 47 -1.63 -21.79 6.54
N GLY A 48 -1.95 -21.83 7.82
CA GLY A 48 -1.10 -22.47 8.84
C GLY A 48 0.07 -21.62 9.33
N ASP A 49 0.22 -20.41 8.86
CA ASP A 49 1.26 -19.47 9.30
C ASP A 49 0.70 -18.42 10.28
N THR A 50 1.57 -17.74 11.01
CA THR A 50 1.19 -16.66 11.93
C THR A 50 1.57 -15.29 11.36
N GLU A 51 0.87 -14.25 11.81
CA GLU A 51 1.17 -12.87 11.41
C GLU A 51 2.59 -12.48 11.84
N GLU A 52 3.03 -12.89 13.04
CA GLU A 52 4.37 -12.64 13.56
C GLU A 52 5.48 -13.28 12.71
N ALA A 53 5.27 -14.52 12.29
CA ALA A 53 6.23 -15.22 11.45
C ALA A 53 6.32 -14.58 10.04
N VAL A 54 5.18 -14.18 9.48
CA VAL A 54 5.14 -13.43 8.22
C VAL A 54 5.84 -12.08 8.36
N TRP A 55 5.59 -11.37 9.46
CA TRP A 55 6.21 -10.07 9.72
C TRP A 55 7.73 -10.17 9.82
N ALA A 56 8.24 -11.16 10.58
CA ALA A 56 9.67 -11.36 10.79
C ALA A 56 10.45 -11.60 9.49
N ARG A 57 9.84 -12.22 8.47
CA ARG A 57 10.51 -12.44 7.17
C ARG A 57 10.21 -11.36 6.13
N MET A 58 9.06 -10.72 6.20
CA MET A 58 8.64 -9.66 5.27
C MET A 58 9.47 -8.38 5.42
N ILE A 59 9.70 -7.92 6.65
CA ILE A 59 10.39 -6.65 6.90
C ILE A 59 11.81 -6.65 6.32
N PRO A 60 12.67 -7.67 6.55
CA PRO A 60 13.99 -7.72 5.91
C PRO A 60 13.94 -7.66 4.38
N CYS A 61 12.96 -8.34 3.75
CA CYS A 61 12.79 -8.28 2.30
C CYS A 61 12.42 -6.87 1.81
N LEU A 62 11.51 -6.19 2.51
CA LEU A 62 11.12 -4.82 2.19
C LEU A 62 12.27 -3.83 2.39
N GLN A 63 13.09 -4.02 3.43
CA GLN A 63 14.32 -3.22 3.67
C GLN A 63 15.32 -3.38 2.53
N GLU A 64 15.53 -4.62 2.07
CA GLU A 64 16.42 -4.91 0.95
C GLU A 64 15.91 -4.27 -0.36
N VAL A 65 14.64 -4.43 -0.68
CA VAL A 65 14.01 -3.83 -1.86
C VAL A 65 14.03 -2.30 -1.80
N ALA A 66 13.78 -1.71 -0.64
CA ALA A 66 13.83 -0.26 -0.43
C ALA A 66 15.25 0.30 -0.61
N SER A 67 16.26 -0.39 -0.07
CA SER A 67 17.67 -0.02 -0.22
C SER A 67 18.10 -0.08 -1.69
N TYR A 68 17.67 -1.11 -2.42
CA TYR A 68 17.91 -1.20 -3.85
C TYR A 68 17.21 -0.07 -4.64
N GLY A 69 15.96 0.24 -4.27
CA GLY A 69 15.26 1.40 -4.83
C GLY A 69 16.00 2.71 -4.61
N GLN A 70 16.56 2.92 -3.42
CA GLN A 70 17.39 4.07 -3.10
C GLN A 70 18.64 4.15 -3.97
N GLU A 71 19.36 3.04 -4.19
CA GLU A 71 20.54 3.00 -5.06
C GLU A 71 20.19 3.37 -6.52
N LYS A 72 19.01 3.02 -6.99
CA LYS A 72 18.52 3.29 -8.35
C LYS A 72 17.77 4.62 -8.49
N GLY A 73 17.52 5.34 -7.40
CA GLY A 73 16.73 6.57 -7.41
C GLY A 73 15.23 6.34 -7.68
N VAL A 74 14.71 5.16 -7.36
CA VAL A 74 13.31 4.75 -7.56
C VAL A 74 12.64 4.53 -6.22
N VAL A 75 11.53 5.21 -5.95
CA VAL A 75 10.75 5.01 -4.73
C VAL A 75 10.02 3.68 -4.77
N VAL A 76 10.04 2.94 -3.68
CA VAL A 76 9.24 1.73 -3.47
C VAL A 76 7.98 2.11 -2.71
N GLY A 77 6.83 2.01 -3.35
CA GLY A 77 5.54 2.41 -2.79
C GLY A 77 4.74 1.23 -2.25
N LEU A 78 4.57 1.19 -0.94
CA LEU A 78 3.73 0.21 -0.25
C LEU A 78 2.24 0.50 -0.50
N HIS A 79 1.50 -0.48 -1.01
CA HIS A 79 0.08 -0.37 -1.28
C HIS A 79 -0.76 -1.01 -0.17
N ASN A 80 -1.75 -0.29 0.35
CA ASN A 80 -2.72 -0.86 1.28
C ASN A 80 -3.73 -1.76 0.57
N HIS A 81 -4.10 -2.88 1.24
CA HIS A 81 -5.05 -3.82 0.68
C HIS A 81 -5.84 -4.56 1.76
N ASN A 82 -7.17 -4.59 1.63
CA ASN A 82 -8.10 -5.11 2.64
C ASN A 82 -8.42 -6.61 2.54
N HIS A 83 -8.01 -7.30 1.47
CA HIS A 83 -8.32 -8.72 1.25
C HIS A 83 -7.20 -9.63 1.79
N GLY A 84 -7.13 -9.79 3.11
CA GLY A 84 -6.18 -10.71 3.77
C GLY A 84 -4.71 -10.26 3.72
N CYS A 85 -4.41 -9.09 3.17
CA CYS A 85 -3.08 -8.51 3.21
C CYS A 85 -2.80 -7.92 4.60
N VAL A 86 -1.54 -7.93 5.02
CA VAL A 86 -1.11 -7.34 6.30
C VAL A 86 -1.25 -5.81 6.34
N THR A 87 -1.42 -5.14 5.20
CA THR A 87 -1.61 -3.68 5.07
C THR A 87 -3.09 -3.26 5.12
N ARG A 88 -3.88 -3.93 5.94
CA ARG A 88 -5.35 -3.76 5.99
C ARG A 88 -5.82 -2.53 6.76
N THR A 89 -4.99 -1.97 7.65
CA THR A 89 -5.29 -0.77 8.44
C THR A 89 -4.20 0.29 8.30
N GLY A 90 -4.52 1.54 8.67
CA GLY A 90 -3.54 2.63 8.71
C GLY A 90 -2.39 2.36 9.68
N LYS A 91 -2.70 1.73 10.82
CA LYS A 91 -1.68 1.34 11.81
C LYS A 91 -0.68 0.34 11.25
N ASP A 92 -1.15 -0.67 10.51
CA ASP A 92 -0.27 -1.68 9.91
C ASP A 92 0.66 -1.04 8.88
N VAL A 93 0.14 -0.18 8.00
CA VAL A 93 0.93 0.54 7.00
C VAL A 93 1.99 1.42 7.66
N LYS A 94 1.62 2.21 8.67
CA LYS A 94 2.56 3.06 9.42
C LYS A 94 3.65 2.24 10.10
N ARG A 95 3.29 1.11 10.71
CA ARG A 95 4.23 0.21 11.35
C ARG A 95 5.25 -0.34 10.35
N ILE A 96 4.79 -0.83 9.18
CA ILE A 96 5.69 -1.34 8.13
C ILE A 96 6.65 -0.24 7.67
N ILE A 97 6.15 0.97 7.37
CA ILE A 97 6.99 2.08 6.92
C ILE A 97 8.03 2.44 7.98
N SER A 98 7.63 2.48 9.26
CA SER A 98 8.55 2.75 10.37
C SER A 98 9.60 1.67 10.57
N GLU A 99 9.24 0.39 10.40
CA GLU A 99 10.18 -0.72 10.57
C GLU A 99 11.12 -0.90 9.35
N VAL A 100 10.67 -0.55 8.16
CA VAL A 100 11.55 -0.52 6.96
C VAL A 100 12.56 0.62 7.05
N ASP A 101 12.18 1.76 7.59
CA ASP A 101 13.03 2.92 7.92
C ASP A 101 13.97 3.32 6.77
N ASN A 102 13.39 3.55 5.59
CA ASN A 102 14.15 3.96 4.40
C ASN A 102 13.44 5.13 3.68
N PRO A 103 14.14 6.24 3.33
CA PRO A 103 13.53 7.41 2.70
C PRO A 103 12.98 7.14 1.30
N TYR A 104 13.39 6.04 0.66
CA TYR A 104 12.86 5.59 -0.63
C TYR A 104 11.73 4.55 -0.48
N PHE A 105 11.26 4.32 0.76
CA PHE A 105 10.09 3.48 1.03
C PHE A 105 8.94 4.35 1.52
N SER A 106 7.85 4.40 0.80
CA SER A 106 6.73 5.31 1.07
C SER A 106 5.39 4.64 0.80
N HIS A 107 4.30 5.39 0.80
CA HIS A 107 2.95 4.87 0.68
C HIS A 107 2.29 5.22 -0.66
N ILE A 108 1.65 4.23 -1.29
CA ILE A 108 0.64 4.41 -2.32
C ILE A 108 -0.72 4.19 -1.67
N LEU A 109 -1.39 5.28 -1.37
CA LEU A 109 -2.70 5.27 -0.73
C LEU A 109 -3.80 4.92 -1.73
N ASP A 110 -4.38 3.72 -1.62
CA ASP A 110 -5.63 3.40 -2.31
C ASP A 110 -6.81 3.79 -1.43
N THR A 111 -7.61 4.71 -1.90
CA THR A 111 -8.71 5.32 -1.14
C THR A 111 -9.86 4.37 -0.82
N GLY A 112 -9.84 3.14 -1.32
CA GLY A 112 -10.90 2.15 -1.08
C GLY A 112 -10.42 0.84 -0.46
N GLN A 113 -9.12 0.67 -0.19
CA GLN A 113 -8.54 -0.63 0.15
C GLN A 113 -8.10 -0.79 1.62
N TYR A 114 -8.71 -0.05 2.55
CA TYR A 114 -8.65 -0.36 3.98
C TYR A 114 -9.86 -1.17 4.41
N VAL A 115 -9.73 -1.92 5.50
CA VAL A 115 -10.87 -2.62 6.13
C VAL A 115 -11.95 -1.62 6.53
N GLY A 116 -13.20 -2.03 6.51
CA GLY A 116 -14.34 -1.15 6.76
C GLY A 116 -14.76 -0.28 5.57
N SER A 117 -14.02 -0.36 4.44
CA SER A 117 -14.36 0.39 3.23
C SER A 117 -15.79 0.14 2.78
N PRO A 118 -16.55 1.19 2.40
CA PRO A 118 -17.89 1.05 1.83
C PRO A 118 -17.96 0.14 0.60
N GLY A 119 -16.85 0.00 -0.12
CA GLY A 119 -16.72 -0.89 -1.27
C GLY A 119 -16.18 -2.28 -0.95
N ALA A 120 -15.86 -2.59 0.31
CA ALA A 120 -15.45 -3.93 0.70
C ALA A 120 -16.56 -4.96 0.50
N SER A 121 -16.18 -6.22 0.33
CA SER A 121 -17.14 -7.32 0.11
C SER A 121 -18.22 -7.34 1.19
N GLY A 122 -19.48 -7.23 0.77
CA GLY A 122 -20.64 -7.23 1.67
C GLY A 122 -21.10 -5.87 2.18
N GLN A 123 -20.31 -4.81 2.09
CA GLN A 123 -20.64 -3.48 2.65
C GLN A 123 -21.66 -2.70 1.81
N ARG A 124 -21.66 -2.87 0.48
CA ARG A 124 -22.64 -2.28 -0.47
C ARG A 124 -22.84 -0.76 -0.29
N GLY A 125 -21.76 -0.01 -0.18
CA GLY A 125 -21.81 1.44 -0.05
C GLY A 125 -21.95 1.95 1.39
N LYS A 126 -21.72 1.11 2.39
CA LYS A 126 -21.76 1.50 3.80
C LYS A 126 -20.40 1.26 4.45
N GLU A 127 -19.89 2.28 5.13
CA GLU A 127 -18.73 2.13 6.00
C GLU A 127 -19.08 1.18 7.17
N ASP A 128 -18.12 0.32 7.53
CA ASP A 128 -18.23 -0.41 8.80
C ASP A 128 -17.77 0.50 9.95
N PRO A 129 -18.68 0.96 10.81
CA PRO A 129 -18.34 1.93 11.85
C PRO A 129 -17.38 1.38 12.91
N ALA A 130 -17.21 0.05 13.01
CA ALA A 130 -16.28 -0.58 13.95
C ALA A 130 -14.82 -0.54 13.47
N LEU A 131 -14.56 -0.30 12.19
CA LEU A 131 -13.24 -0.48 11.58
C LEU A 131 -12.52 0.83 11.21
N ASN A 132 -13.13 1.99 11.51
CA ASN A 132 -12.53 3.33 11.32
C ASN A 132 -11.80 3.51 9.99
N PHE A 133 -12.50 3.24 8.88
CA PHE A 133 -11.95 3.26 7.53
C PHE A 133 -11.27 4.59 7.18
N TYR A 134 -11.96 5.72 7.34
CA TYR A 134 -11.41 7.04 7.02
C TYR A 134 -10.27 7.43 7.97
N GLY A 135 -10.27 6.97 9.22
CA GLY A 135 -9.15 7.14 10.14
C GLY A 135 -7.87 6.46 9.63
N SER A 136 -7.98 5.31 8.96
CA SER A 136 -6.83 4.68 8.30
C SER A 136 -6.26 5.55 7.16
N ILE A 137 -7.12 6.25 6.42
CA ILE A 137 -6.70 7.22 5.40
C ILE A 137 -6.00 8.43 6.07
N GLU A 138 -6.60 8.99 7.14
CA GLU A 138 -6.03 10.10 7.91
C GLU A 138 -4.64 9.75 8.47
N GLU A 139 -4.50 8.54 9.04
CA GLU A 139 -3.24 8.07 9.62
C GLU A 139 -2.10 7.94 8.60
N THR A 140 -2.40 7.63 7.33
CA THR A 140 -1.39 7.30 6.32
C THR A 140 -1.20 8.36 5.24
N ALA A 141 -2.12 9.29 5.11
CA ALA A 141 -2.03 10.39 4.15
C ALA A 141 -0.70 11.18 4.23
N PRO A 142 -0.10 11.44 5.43
CA PRO A 142 1.19 12.13 5.52
C PRO A 142 2.36 11.41 4.86
N GLN A 143 2.27 10.08 4.69
CA GLN A 143 3.31 9.25 4.08
C GLN A 143 3.03 8.92 2.61
N ALA A 144 1.91 9.38 2.07
CA ALA A 144 1.52 9.08 0.71
C ALA A 144 2.33 9.91 -0.29
N VAL A 145 2.93 9.25 -1.28
CA VAL A 145 3.57 9.87 -2.45
C VAL A 145 2.70 9.74 -3.70
N HIS A 146 1.73 8.83 -3.67
CA HIS A 146 0.78 8.60 -4.73
C HIS A 146 -0.58 8.21 -4.15
N VAL A 147 -1.67 8.72 -4.74
CA VAL A 147 -3.03 8.38 -4.35
C VAL A 147 -3.74 7.68 -5.51
N ARG A 148 -4.29 6.50 -5.24
CA ARG A 148 -5.20 5.79 -6.15
C ARG A 148 -6.63 6.09 -5.77
N CYS A 149 -7.29 6.92 -6.55
CA CYS A 149 -8.71 7.21 -6.37
C CYS A 149 -9.54 6.01 -6.81
N LYS A 150 -10.04 5.25 -5.85
CA LYS A 150 -10.90 4.08 -6.09
C LYS A 150 -12.29 4.55 -6.47
N ILE A 151 -12.84 3.96 -7.52
CA ILE A 151 -14.23 4.19 -7.93
C ILE A 151 -14.98 2.87 -7.80
N TYR A 152 -16.04 2.86 -7.00
CA TYR A 152 -16.90 1.70 -6.82
C TYR A 152 -18.22 1.85 -7.56
N ARG A 153 -18.87 3.01 -7.42
CA ARG A 153 -20.17 3.24 -8.02
C ARG A 153 -20.36 4.70 -8.39
N ILE A 154 -20.51 4.96 -9.67
CA ILE A 154 -20.87 6.30 -10.17
C ILE A 154 -22.36 6.36 -10.43
N GLN A 155 -23.02 7.37 -9.86
CA GLN A 155 -24.41 7.72 -10.18
C GLN A 155 -24.49 9.22 -10.39
N ASN A 156 -25.08 9.64 -11.51
CA ASN A 156 -25.20 11.05 -11.88
C ASN A 156 -23.86 11.82 -11.89
N GLY A 157 -22.77 11.13 -12.27
CA GLY A 157 -21.42 11.71 -12.32
C GLY A 157 -20.69 11.80 -10.96
N VAL A 158 -21.26 11.24 -9.90
CA VAL A 158 -20.69 11.26 -8.55
C VAL A 158 -20.39 9.83 -8.07
N GLU A 159 -19.24 9.64 -7.42
CA GLU A 159 -18.96 8.40 -6.67
C GLU A 159 -19.84 8.37 -5.42
N GLU A 160 -20.67 7.34 -5.27
CA GLU A 160 -21.68 7.27 -4.21
C GLU A 160 -21.20 6.59 -2.92
N TRP A 161 -20.21 5.70 -3.01
CA TRP A 161 -19.81 4.87 -1.87
C TRP A 161 -18.66 5.45 -1.07
N LEU A 162 -17.75 6.19 -1.72
CA LEU A 162 -16.65 6.87 -1.05
C LEU A 162 -16.94 8.37 -0.92
N ASP A 163 -16.77 8.91 0.29
CA ASP A 163 -16.87 10.34 0.55
C ASP A 163 -15.61 11.05 0.08
N TYR A 164 -15.53 11.35 -1.23
CA TYR A 164 -14.40 12.04 -1.82
C TYR A 164 -14.19 13.46 -1.28
N PRO A 165 -15.21 14.27 -0.99
CA PRO A 165 -15.03 15.53 -0.28
C PRO A 165 -14.21 15.34 1.00
N ARG A 166 -14.56 14.39 1.85
CA ARG A 166 -13.81 14.06 3.08
C ARG A 166 -12.39 13.61 2.78
N ILE A 167 -12.19 12.73 1.80
CA ILE A 167 -10.86 12.26 1.40
C ILE A 167 -9.97 13.42 0.95
N PHE A 168 -10.50 14.33 0.13
CA PHE A 168 -9.76 15.50 -0.32
C PHE A 168 -9.44 16.50 0.80
N GLU A 169 -10.32 16.67 1.80
CA GLU A 169 -10.00 17.50 2.98
C GLU A 169 -8.88 16.85 3.81
N ILE A 170 -8.85 15.51 3.96
CA ILE A 170 -7.74 14.81 4.60
C ILE A 170 -6.42 15.08 3.86
N LEU A 171 -6.39 14.88 2.55
CA LEU A 171 -5.19 15.09 1.73
C LEU A 171 -4.71 16.55 1.76
N LYS A 172 -5.64 17.49 1.71
CA LYS A 172 -5.35 18.93 1.83
C LYS A 172 -4.78 19.27 3.21
N GLY A 173 -5.33 18.67 4.28
CA GLY A 173 -4.87 18.89 5.65
C GLY A 173 -3.42 18.49 5.88
N VAL A 174 -2.91 17.52 5.13
CA VAL A 174 -1.51 17.07 5.17
C VAL A 174 -0.65 17.69 4.07
N HIS A 175 -1.16 18.68 3.33
CA HIS A 175 -0.47 19.33 2.22
C HIS A 175 0.03 18.33 1.15
N PHE A 176 -0.77 17.28 0.86
CA PHE A 176 -0.41 16.28 -0.14
C PHE A 176 -0.07 16.95 -1.48
N ASN A 177 1.14 16.66 -1.99
CA ASN A 177 1.66 17.19 -3.25
C ASN A 177 2.31 16.06 -4.09
N GLY A 178 1.62 14.94 -4.21
CA GLY A 178 2.03 13.78 -4.99
C GLY A 178 1.21 13.60 -6.27
N TRP A 179 1.12 12.38 -6.77
CA TRP A 179 0.39 11.99 -7.97
C TRP A 179 -0.92 11.27 -7.67
#